data_e7154c2b95fadbd6eb340b221ce2ca88
#
_entry.id   e7154c2b95fadbd6eb340b221ce2ca88
#
_cell.length_a   1.000
_cell.length_b   1.000
_cell.length_c   1.000
_cell.angle_alpha   90.00
_cell.angle_beta   90.00
_cell.angle_gamma   90.00
#
_symmetry.space_group_name_H-M   'P 1'
#
loop_
_entity.id
_entity.type
_entity.pdbx_description
1 polymer ?
#
loop_
_entity_poly.entity_id
_entity_poly.type
_entity_poly.pdbx_seq_one_letter_code
_entity_poly.pdbx_strand_id
1 'polypeptide(L)'
;MQRISRKYWAEQSKGADTVSKPRCVWWSYVKRMIRVYEVDRHIADKKKRRLTEGEFSAVEDAIEETKQRIDGAERLRLIDLVLWKRTHTLQGAAMVVYVSERTAQEWHRQFIYLVAEKRGLYSKVCVREP
;
A
#
# COMPACT_ATOMS: atom_id res chain seq x y z
N MET A 1 19.86 -17.24 7.40
CA MET A 1 19.36 -17.68 7.04
C MET A 1 18.99 -17.78 6.85
N GLN A 2 18.97 -17.26 7.00
CA GLN A 2 18.47 -17.40 6.70
C GLN A 2 18.22 -17.23 6.42
N ARG A 3 18.72 -16.84 6.49
CA ARG A 3 18.27 -16.76 6.16
C ARG A 3 18.06 -16.33 5.80
N ILE A 4 18.20 -15.72 6.03
CA ILE A 4 17.70 -15.37 5.56
C ILE A 4 17.59 -15.09 5.53
N SER A 5 17.80 -14.68 5.63
CA SER A 5 17.54 -14.59 5.39
C SER A 5 17.49 -14.32 5.63
N ARG A 6 17.72 -14.15 5.81
CA ARG A 6 17.46 -13.95 5.84
C ARG A 6 17.84 -13.64 5.62
N LYS A 7 18.21 -13.33 5.66
CA LYS A 7 18.25 -13.13 5.29
C LYS A 7 18.12 -12.69 4.78
N TYR A 8 18.11 -12.21 4.94
CA TYR A 8 17.57 -11.88 4.44
C TYR A 8 17.36 -11.38 4.74
N TRP A 9 17.69 -11.31 5.00
CA TRP A 9 17.11 -10.74 5.37
C TRP A 9 17.47 -10.37 6.13
N ALA A 10 17.60 -10.23 6.38
CA ALA A 10 17.71 -9.97 6.82
C ALA A 10 18.27 -9.48 7.03
N GLU A 11 18.46 -9.07 7.09
CA GLU A 11 18.67 -8.78 6.99
C GLU A 11 18.76 -8.13 6.76
N GLN A 12 18.89 -7.81 6.83
CA GLN A 12 18.57 -7.22 6.54
C GLN A 12 18.64 -6.71 7.00
N SER A 13 18.86 -6.42 7.59
CA SER A 13 18.63 -6.02 7.97
C SER A 13 19.04 -5.53 8.53
N LYS A 14 19.70 -5.11 8.74
CA LYS A 14 19.73 -4.68 9.20
C LYS A 14 19.66 -3.91 9.34
N GLY A 15 19.67 -3.29 9.64
CA GLY A 15 19.25 -2.63 9.77
C GLY A 15 18.66 -2.16 9.99
N ALA A 16 18.66 -1.87 9.90
CA ALA A 16 17.77 -1.62 9.97
C ALA A 16 17.03 -1.69 10.29
N ASP A 17 17.12 -1.61 10.46
CA ASP A 17 16.21 -1.89 10.71
C ASP A 17 15.45 -1.79 11.04
N THR A 18 15.57 -1.63 11.16
CA THR A 18 14.82 -1.49 11.51
C THR A 18 13.87 -1.26 11.31
N VAL A 19 13.64 -1.08 11.32
CA VAL A 19 12.89 -0.81 11.15
C VAL A 19 12.06 -1.21 10.78
N SER A 20 11.69 -1.30 10.42
CA SER A 20 10.87 -1.59 9.99
C SER A 20 10.36 -2.61 9.93
N LYS A 21 10.03 -3.12 10.41
CA LYS A 21 9.56 -4.13 10.43
C LYS A 21 8.29 -4.17 10.23
N PRO A 22 7.76 -4.83 9.59
CA PRO A 22 6.55 -4.86 9.20
C PRO A 22 5.81 -5.40 10.18
N ARG A 23 5.07 -5.16 10.51
CA ARG A 23 4.44 -5.41 11.39
C ARG A 23 3.29 -6.21 11.12
N CYS A 24 2.66 -6.23 10.03
CA CYS A 24 1.40 -6.89 9.74
C CYS A 24 1.63 -8.05 8.81
N VAL A 25 1.08 -9.21 9.11
CA VAL A 25 1.26 -10.35 8.23
C VAL A 25 0.56 -10.12 6.90
N TRP A 26 -0.44 -9.24 6.85
CA TRP A 26 -1.15 -8.98 5.61
C TRP A 26 -0.52 -7.87 4.76
N TRP A 27 0.57 -7.29 5.18
CA TRP A 27 1.15 -6.12 4.49
C TRP A 27 1.50 -6.42 3.04
N SER A 28 2.23 -7.50 2.82
CA SER A 28 2.64 -7.87 1.46
C SER A 28 1.46 -8.26 0.60
N TYR A 29 0.49 -8.92 1.18
CA TYR A 29 -0.72 -9.32 0.48
C TYR A 29 -1.48 -8.07 0.00
N VAL A 30 -1.65 -7.09 0.86
CA VAL A 30 -2.39 -5.89 0.50
C VAL A 30 -1.65 -5.10 -0.56
N LYS A 31 -0.32 -4.99 -0.45
CA LYS A 31 0.45 -4.30 -1.49
C LYS A 31 0.29 -5.00 -2.84
N ARG A 32 0.25 -6.33 -2.84
CA ARG A 32 0.04 -7.07 -4.07
C ARG A 32 -1.33 -6.79 -4.65
N MET A 33 -2.37 -6.73 -3.81
CA MET A 33 -3.71 -6.39 -4.28
C MET A 33 -3.72 -5.04 -4.97
N ILE A 34 -3.07 -4.06 -4.38
CA ILE A 34 -3.03 -2.72 -4.93
C ILE A 34 -2.34 -2.72 -6.30
N ARG A 35 -1.22 -3.45 -6.42
CA ARG A 35 -0.52 -3.51 -7.69
C ARG A 35 -1.33 -4.21 -8.77
N VAL A 36 -1.95 -5.33 -8.42
CA VAL A 36 -2.71 -6.11 -9.39
C VAL A 36 -3.95 -5.36 -9.83
N TYR A 37 -4.50 -4.53 -8.95
CA TYR A 37 -5.67 -3.73 -9.29
C TYR A 37 -5.42 -2.88 -10.53
N GLU A 38 -4.23 -2.34 -10.68
CA GLU A 38 -3.92 -1.49 -11.84
C GLU A 38 -4.11 -2.26 -13.15
N VAL A 39 -3.73 -3.53 -13.18
CA VAL A 39 -3.91 -4.36 -14.35
C VAL A 39 -5.37 -4.75 -14.49
N ASP A 40 -5.98 -5.17 -13.39
CA ASP A 40 -7.34 -5.68 -13.41
C ASP A 40 -8.37 -4.64 -13.83
N ARG A 41 -8.14 -3.37 -13.49
CA ARG A 41 -9.14 -2.35 -13.79
C ARG A 41 -9.31 -2.10 -15.29
N HIS A 42 -8.35 -2.55 -16.09
CA HIS A 42 -8.46 -2.42 -17.53
C HIS A 42 -9.06 -3.65 -18.18
N ILE A 43 -9.42 -4.67 -17.39
CA ILE A 43 -10.01 -5.89 -17.89
C ILE A 43 -11.52 -5.82 -17.73
N ALA A 44 -12.24 -5.79 -18.85
CA ALA A 44 -13.68 -5.67 -18.79
C ALA A 44 -14.35 -6.93 -18.27
N ASP A 45 -13.83 -8.10 -18.63
CA ASP A 45 -14.42 -9.35 -18.21
C ASP A 45 -13.96 -9.70 -16.80
N LYS A 46 -14.86 -9.61 -15.84
CA LYS A 46 -14.53 -9.87 -14.45
C LYS A 46 -13.93 -11.25 -14.21
N LYS A 47 -14.30 -12.22 -15.04
CA LYS A 47 -13.79 -13.57 -14.85
C LYS A 47 -12.30 -13.68 -15.17
N LYS A 48 -11.76 -12.74 -15.94
CA LYS A 48 -10.36 -12.78 -16.30
C LYS A 48 -9.49 -12.00 -15.34
N ARG A 49 -10.08 -11.31 -14.37
CA ARG A 49 -9.31 -10.56 -13.42
C ARG A 49 -8.63 -11.47 -12.41
N ARG A 50 -7.47 -11.05 -11.93
CA ARG A 50 -6.74 -11.85 -10.96
C ARG A 50 -7.26 -11.67 -9.56
N LEU A 51 -7.80 -10.49 -9.23
CA LEU A 51 -8.34 -10.25 -7.91
C LEU A 51 -9.77 -10.78 -7.84
N THR A 52 -10.15 -11.24 -6.66
CA THR A 52 -11.54 -11.58 -6.42
C THR A 52 -12.35 -10.30 -6.38
N GLU A 53 -13.67 -10.42 -6.44
CA GLU A 53 -14.52 -9.26 -6.41
C GLU A 53 -14.34 -8.48 -5.11
N GLY A 54 -14.21 -9.16 -4.00
CA GLY A 54 -13.98 -8.49 -2.71
C GLY A 54 -12.66 -7.76 -2.67
N GLU A 55 -11.62 -8.34 -3.25
CA GLU A 55 -10.31 -7.68 -3.29
C GLU A 55 -10.35 -6.45 -4.18
N PHE A 56 -10.94 -6.58 -5.35
CA PHE A 56 -11.05 -5.47 -6.29
C PHE A 56 -11.85 -4.33 -5.67
N SER A 57 -12.99 -4.66 -5.06
CA SER A 57 -13.84 -3.68 -4.44
C SER A 57 -13.15 -2.97 -3.28
N ALA A 58 -12.33 -3.69 -2.51
CA ALA A 58 -11.62 -3.08 -1.39
C ALA A 58 -10.68 -1.98 -1.87
N VAL A 59 -9.97 -2.22 -2.97
CA VAL A 59 -9.07 -1.20 -3.50
C VAL A 59 -9.87 -0.02 -4.06
N GLU A 60 -10.96 -0.31 -4.77
CA GLU A 60 -11.78 0.76 -5.32
C GLU A 60 -12.38 1.64 -4.22
N ASP A 61 -12.86 1.02 -3.14
CA ASP A 61 -13.44 1.77 -2.04
C ASP A 61 -12.38 2.64 -1.36
N ALA A 62 -11.16 2.12 -1.24
CA ALA A 62 -10.07 2.89 -0.65
C ALA A 62 -9.72 4.09 -1.51
N ILE A 63 -9.73 3.93 -2.82
CA ILE A 63 -9.47 5.03 -3.73
C ILE A 63 -10.55 6.09 -3.60
N GLU A 64 -11.82 5.68 -3.56
CA GLU A 64 -12.91 6.64 -3.43
C GLU A 64 -12.84 7.39 -2.11
N GLU A 65 -12.56 6.69 -1.03
CA GLU A 65 -12.46 7.37 0.26
C GLU A 65 -11.27 8.34 0.28
N THR A 66 -10.16 7.96 -0.34
CA THR A 66 -8.99 8.84 -0.40
C THR A 66 -9.30 10.11 -1.18
N LYS A 67 -10.11 10.00 -2.24
CA LYS A 67 -10.49 11.17 -3.01
C LYS A 67 -11.23 12.19 -2.17
N GLN A 68 -11.93 11.74 -1.14
CA GLN A 68 -12.71 12.63 -0.31
C GLN A 68 -11.87 13.30 0.78
N ARG A 69 -10.63 12.88 0.94
CA ARG A 69 -9.79 13.44 1.98
C ARG A 69 -9.07 14.69 1.52
N ILE A 70 -8.57 15.47 2.48
CA ILE A 70 -7.76 16.61 2.18
C ILE A 70 -6.55 16.15 1.37
N ASP A 71 -6.23 16.84 0.33
CA ASP A 71 -5.11 16.51 -0.56
C ASP A 71 -5.31 15.14 -1.24
N GLY A 72 -6.57 14.74 -1.44
CA GLY A 72 -6.85 13.44 -2.03
C GLY A 72 -6.19 13.21 -3.38
N ALA A 73 -6.20 14.22 -4.24
CA ALA A 73 -5.59 14.08 -5.56
C ALA A 73 -4.09 13.86 -5.46
N GLU A 74 -3.43 14.60 -4.58
CA GLU A 74 -1.98 14.45 -4.38
C GLU A 74 -1.64 13.11 -3.74
N ARG A 75 -2.47 12.68 -2.80
CA ARG A 75 -2.27 11.37 -2.17
C ARG A 75 -2.34 10.25 -3.22
N LEU A 76 -3.34 10.32 -4.09
CA LEU A 76 -3.49 9.29 -5.11
C LEU A 76 -2.39 9.37 -6.15
N ARG A 77 -1.92 10.57 -6.47
CA ARG A 77 -0.81 10.69 -7.38
C ARG A 77 0.46 10.06 -6.81
N LEU A 78 0.71 10.25 -5.52
CA LEU A 78 1.84 9.62 -4.87
C LEU A 78 1.73 8.11 -4.97
N ILE A 79 0.55 7.56 -4.66
CA ILE A 79 0.33 6.12 -4.72
C ILE A 79 0.52 5.60 -6.14
N ASP A 80 0.03 6.35 -7.12
CA ASP A 80 0.18 5.96 -8.51
C ASP A 80 1.65 5.84 -8.90
N LEU A 81 2.46 6.82 -8.52
CA LEU A 81 3.87 6.81 -8.89
C LEU A 81 4.66 5.70 -8.20
N VAL A 82 4.29 5.38 -6.97
CA VAL A 82 5.06 4.41 -6.18
C VAL A 82 4.55 2.98 -6.35
N LEU A 83 3.25 2.78 -6.31
CA LEU A 83 2.70 1.42 -6.28
C LEU A 83 2.17 0.94 -7.62
N TRP A 84 1.56 1.83 -8.41
CA TRP A 84 0.99 1.40 -9.68
C TRP A 84 1.97 1.51 -10.83
N LYS A 85 2.50 2.69 -11.07
CA LYS A 85 3.48 2.85 -12.16
C LYS A 85 4.87 2.39 -11.75
N ARG A 86 5.15 2.50 -10.45
CA ARG A 86 6.44 2.07 -9.89
C ARG A 86 7.62 2.74 -10.57
N THR A 87 7.43 4.00 -10.94
CA THR A 87 8.48 4.77 -11.59
C THR A 87 9.29 5.60 -10.62
N HIS A 88 8.83 5.74 -9.38
CA HIS A 88 9.50 6.56 -8.39
C HIS A 88 9.62 5.82 -7.08
N THR A 89 10.68 6.15 -6.33
CA THR A 89 10.73 5.73 -4.94
C THR A 89 9.80 6.63 -4.17
N LEU A 90 9.53 6.30 -2.93
CA LEU A 90 8.67 7.12 -2.11
C LEU A 90 9.26 8.52 -1.96
N GLN A 91 10.56 8.63 -1.78
CA GLN A 91 11.23 9.91 -1.67
C GLN A 91 11.09 10.71 -2.96
N GLY A 92 11.31 10.08 -4.10
CA GLY A 92 11.19 10.74 -5.39
C GLY A 92 9.77 11.21 -5.66
N ALA A 93 8.77 10.37 -5.31
CA ALA A 93 7.38 10.74 -5.50
C ALA A 93 7.00 11.91 -4.60
N ALA A 94 7.57 11.97 -3.39
CA ALA A 94 7.30 13.09 -2.49
C ALA A 94 7.73 14.39 -3.12
N MET A 95 8.86 14.38 -3.84
CA MET A 95 9.31 15.58 -4.52
C MET A 95 8.37 15.98 -5.64
N VAL A 96 7.82 15.02 -6.36
CA VAL A 96 6.92 15.31 -7.47
C VAL A 96 5.63 15.95 -6.98
N VAL A 97 5.10 15.50 -5.84
CA VAL A 97 3.84 16.06 -5.34
C VAL A 97 4.07 17.17 -4.31
N TYR A 98 5.30 17.58 -4.14
CA TYR A 98 5.67 18.70 -3.27
C TYR A 98 5.27 18.51 -1.80
N VAL A 99 5.58 17.37 -1.25
CA VAL A 99 5.37 17.13 0.17
C VAL A 99 6.67 16.59 0.77
N SER A 100 6.77 16.62 2.08
CA SER A 100 7.96 16.09 2.74
C SER A 100 7.96 14.57 2.62
N GLU A 101 9.14 13.99 2.77
CA GLU A 101 9.25 12.53 2.73
C GLU A 101 8.42 11.91 3.85
N ARG A 102 8.38 12.54 5.01
CA ARG A 102 7.60 12.04 6.13
C ARG A 102 6.11 12.01 5.79
N THR A 103 5.59 13.06 5.16
CA THR A 103 4.20 13.08 4.74
C THR A 103 3.93 12.01 3.70
N ALA A 104 4.86 11.81 2.78
CA ALA A 104 4.71 10.78 1.76
C ALA A 104 4.66 9.38 2.38
N GLN A 105 5.51 9.13 3.37
CA GLN A 105 5.51 7.85 4.07
C GLN A 105 4.18 7.63 4.79
N GLU A 106 3.65 8.69 5.39
CA GLU A 106 2.39 8.61 6.09
C GLU A 106 1.23 8.33 5.12
N TRP A 107 1.19 9.02 4.00
CA TRP A 107 0.14 8.80 3.01
C TRP A 107 0.20 7.39 2.43
N HIS A 108 1.40 6.91 2.16
CA HIS A 108 1.60 5.57 1.62
C HIS A 108 1.08 4.53 2.62
N ARG A 109 1.46 4.67 3.88
CA ARG A 109 1.04 3.74 4.92
C ARG A 109 -0.47 3.81 5.14
N GLN A 110 -1.02 5.01 5.16
CA GLN A 110 -2.45 5.19 5.37
C GLN A 110 -3.27 4.53 4.27
N PHE A 111 -2.82 4.63 3.03
CA PHE A 111 -3.54 4.02 1.93
C PHE A 111 -3.55 2.50 2.05
N ILE A 112 -2.40 1.93 2.39
CA ILE A 112 -2.31 0.47 2.55
C ILE A 112 -3.20 0.00 3.69
N TYR A 113 -3.22 0.72 4.80
CA TYR A 113 -4.08 0.37 5.92
C TYR A 113 -5.55 0.53 5.54
N LEU A 114 -5.89 1.53 4.74
CA LEU A 114 -7.26 1.73 4.32
C LEU A 114 -7.74 0.57 3.45
N VAL A 115 -6.90 0.10 2.53
CA VAL A 115 -7.26 -1.06 1.72
C VAL A 115 -7.45 -2.29 2.62
N ALA A 116 -6.56 -2.47 3.61
CA ALA A 116 -6.67 -3.59 4.53
C ALA A 116 -7.97 -3.51 5.33
N GLU A 117 -8.36 -2.31 5.74
CA GLU A 117 -9.61 -2.12 6.47
C GLU A 117 -10.80 -2.47 5.58
N LYS A 118 -10.79 -2.02 4.33
CA LYS A 118 -11.89 -2.31 3.41
C LYS A 118 -11.97 -3.79 3.09
N ARG A 119 -10.83 -4.50 3.12
CA ARG A 119 -10.81 -5.93 2.87
C ARG A 119 -11.16 -6.74 4.12
N GLY A 120 -11.29 -6.09 5.27
CA GLY A 120 -11.65 -6.78 6.50
C GLY A 120 -10.50 -7.38 7.26
N LEU A 121 -9.27 -6.97 6.94
CA LEU A 121 -8.10 -7.52 7.60
C LEU A 121 -7.68 -6.71 8.83
N TYR A 122 -8.26 -5.53 9.01
CA TYR A 122 -7.80 -4.62 10.02
C TYR A 122 -8.95 -3.71 10.40
N SER A 123 -9.06 -3.38 11.68
CA SER A 123 -10.06 -2.45 12.14
C SER A 123 -9.40 -1.40 13.01
N LYS A 124 -9.68 -0.14 12.74
CA LYS A 124 -9.11 0.91 13.54
C LYS A 124 -9.52 0.78 14.98
N VAL A 125 -10.73 0.32 15.20
CA VAL A 125 -11.23 0.18 16.57
C VAL A 125 -10.43 -0.85 17.32
N CYS A 126 -10.11 -1.95 16.69
CA CYS A 126 -9.41 -3.01 17.36
C CYS A 126 -7.97 -2.68 17.57
N VAL A 127 -7.41 -1.98 16.62
CA VAL A 127 -6.04 -1.77 16.69
C VAL A 127 -5.60 -0.80 17.69
N ARG A 128 -6.43 0.02 18.13
CA ARG A 128 -5.96 0.90 18.87
C ARG A 128 -5.69 0.48 20.15
N GLU A 129 -5.79 -0.36 20.54
CA GLU A 129 -5.56 -0.74 21.68
C GLU A 129 -4.39 -1.08 21.98
N PRO A 130 -3.75 -1.28 22.29
CA PRO A 130 -2.68 -1.71 22.88
C PRO A 130 -1.95 -0.91 23.32
#